data_7c9abd78cd1ca1bd5f2435e531353179
#
_entry.id   7c9abd78cd1ca1bd5f2435e531353179
#
_cell.length_a   1.000
_cell.length_b   1.000
_cell.length_c   1.000
_cell.angle_alpha   90.00
_cell.angle_beta   90.00
_cell.angle_gamma   90.00
#
_symmetry.space_group_name_H-M   'P 1'
#
loop_
_entity.id
_entity.type
_entity.pdbx_description
1 polymer ?
#
loop_
_entity_poly.entity_id
_entity_poly.type
_entity_poly.pdbx_seq_one_letter_code
_entity_poly.pdbx_strand_id
1 'polypeptide(L)'
;MRCNGVDCHDEQRGASPPYKAAHKKIAQQVSLLHDFFICRILYLSYFYYFSRMILFMSEIILDNTMQRILVTGAGGFVGSRFVERWRNEFEILAPSHAELDITDALSVERYIIENAPQVVLHLAAISNTWYCEQHPEESHRVNVEGVCNLAAASARNGVKFIFFSSDQVYNGNCESGPLDEGVAVAPENVYGRHKLEAEQRALGLCPTAVALRATWMYDIERDGMPVHANFVLNIAKAIKEHAPLVLPVREYRGITWARDVVEFLPATFTLPGGVYNYGAECSMDTYETACCYCEMLVGLQSGPLLQPDYERYPEHERNLAMSTDKIFRASGGTVFFSTTMDGLRLFHSML
;
A
#
# COMPACT_ATOMS: atom_id res chain seq x y z
N MET A 1 55.44 -5.80 75.48
CA MET A 1 54.59 -4.87 76.22
C MET A 1 53.28 -4.72 75.48
N ARG A 2 52.26 -5.34 75.91
CA ARG A 2 50.96 -4.89 76.48
C ARG A 2 50.50 -3.53 75.87
N CYS A 3 49.34 -3.42 75.19
CA CYS A 3 47.98 -3.30 75.70
C CYS A 3 46.96 -3.36 74.54
N ASN A 4 45.93 -4.19 74.66
CA ASN A 4 44.50 -3.94 74.82
C ASN A 4 43.85 -3.13 73.60
N GLY A 5 43.00 -3.58 72.78
CA GLY A 5 41.74 -4.23 73.06
C GLY A 5 40.60 -3.18 73.16
N VAL A 6 39.81 -3.03 72.13
CA VAL A 6 38.35 -2.67 72.22
C VAL A 6 37.63 -3.11 70.96
N ASP A 7 36.67 -3.99 71.11
CA ASP A 7 35.61 -4.32 70.15
C ASP A 7 34.66 -3.14 69.98
N CYS A 8 34.31 -2.82 68.77
CA CYS A 8 33.09 -2.07 68.46
C CYS A 8 32.39 -2.75 67.29
N HIS A 9 31.38 -3.54 67.60
CA HIS A 9 30.32 -3.89 66.71
C HIS A 9 29.56 -2.62 66.29
N ASP A 10 29.51 -2.34 65.05
CA ASP A 10 28.52 -1.40 64.51
C ASP A 10 27.76 -2.06 63.37
N GLU A 11 26.48 -2.33 63.61
CA GLU A 11 25.45 -2.74 62.66
C GLU A 11 25.19 -1.58 61.68
N GLN A 12 25.69 -1.67 60.49
CA GLN A 12 25.19 -0.81 59.41
C GLN A 12 24.08 -1.54 58.63
N ARG A 13 22.84 -1.31 59.04
CA ARG A 13 21.66 -1.52 58.25
C ARG A 13 21.72 -0.57 57.05
N GLY A 14 21.92 -1.12 55.85
CA GLY A 14 21.92 -0.38 54.59
C GLY A 14 20.52 0.11 54.24
N ALA A 15 20.19 1.34 54.58
CA ALA A 15 19.08 2.07 54.00
C ALA A 15 19.49 2.53 52.59
N SER A 16 18.84 2.06 51.58
CA SER A 16 19.02 2.58 50.22
C SER A 16 18.63 4.07 50.17
N PRO A 17 19.46 4.93 49.55
CA PRO A 17 19.23 6.37 49.59
C PRO A 17 17.86 6.73 48.96
N PRO A 18 17.09 7.66 49.56
CA PRO A 18 15.75 8.08 49.07
C PRO A 18 15.77 8.63 47.64
N TYR A 19 16.93 8.98 47.14
CA TYR A 19 17.14 9.48 45.77
C TYR A 19 16.81 8.47 44.67
N LYS A 20 17.12 7.17 44.80
CA LYS A 20 16.82 6.13 43.79
C LYS A 20 15.32 5.86 43.68
N ALA A 21 14.57 5.95 44.77
CA ALA A 21 13.13 5.79 44.78
C ALA A 21 12.40 6.97 44.10
N ALA A 22 12.89 8.18 44.29
CA ALA A 22 12.37 9.40 43.66
C ALA A 22 12.60 9.40 42.14
N HIS A 23 13.81 9.02 41.69
CA HIS A 23 14.11 8.89 40.25
C HIS A 23 13.25 7.84 39.55
N LYS A 24 12.99 6.71 40.19
CA LYS A 24 12.14 5.64 39.64
C LYS A 24 10.66 6.09 39.51
N LYS A 25 10.16 6.85 40.49
CA LYS A 25 8.81 7.45 40.41
C LYS A 25 8.70 8.52 39.34
N ILE A 26 9.70 9.39 39.20
CA ILE A 26 9.72 10.42 38.13
C ILE A 26 9.79 9.77 36.76
N ALA A 27 10.66 8.76 36.55
CA ALA A 27 10.73 8.03 35.25
C ALA A 27 9.42 7.33 34.92
N GLN A 28 8.75 6.75 35.92
CA GLN A 28 7.45 6.11 35.73
C GLN A 28 6.32 7.12 35.43
N GLN A 29 6.34 8.31 36.03
CA GLN A 29 5.40 9.38 35.71
C GLN A 29 5.64 10.00 34.31
N VAL A 30 6.90 10.15 33.89
CA VAL A 30 7.27 10.64 32.58
C VAL A 30 6.84 9.63 31.50
N SER A 31 7.02 8.32 31.74
CA SER A 31 6.53 7.25 30.83
C SER A 31 5.01 7.28 30.69
N LEU A 32 4.27 7.38 31.80
CA LEU A 32 2.79 7.47 31.77
C LEU A 32 2.29 8.73 31.07
N LEU A 33 2.98 9.86 31.24
CA LEU A 33 2.65 11.10 30.51
C LEU A 33 2.94 10.98 29.01
N HIS A 34 4.02 10.34 28.65
CA HIS A 34 4.39 10.07 27.27
C HIS A 34 3.35 9.17 26.57
N ASP A 35 2.96 8.07 27.22
CA ASP A 35 1.94 7.16 26.71
C ASP A 35 0.56 7.83 26.60
N PHE A 36 0.22 8.67 27.59
CA PHE A 36 -1.02 9.44 27.55
C PHE A 36 -1.02 10.51 26.44
N PHE A 37 0.15 11.11 26.16
CA PHE A 37 0.30 12.11 25.10
C PHE A 37 0.21 11.46 23.70
N ILE A 38 0.83 10.29 23.53
CA ILE A 38 0.76 9.51 22.29
C ILE A 38 -0.67 9.01 22.05
N CYS A 39 -1.33 8.42 23.04
CA CYS A 39 -2.73 8.03 22.94
C CYS A 39 -3.64 9.21 22.59
N ARG A 40 -3.39 10.40 23.15
CA ARG A 40 -4.19 11.59 22.86
C ARG A 40 -3.96 12.14 21.45
N ILE A 41 -2.72 12.08 20.93
CA ILE A 41 -2.41 12.46 19.56
C ILE A 41 -3.04 11.47 18.57
N LEU A 42 -2.93 10.18 18.83
CA LEU A 42 -3.56 9.13 18.01
C LEU A 42 -5.10 9.25 18.03
N TYR A 43 -5.69 9.52 19.21
CA TYR A 43 -7.12 9.72 19.33
C TYR A 43 -7.61 11.00 18.62
N LEU A 44 -6.86 12.11 18.72
CA LEU A 44 -7.18 13.36 18.03
C LEU A 44 -6.99 13.24 16.52
N SER A 45 -5.97 12.53 16.07
CA SER A 45 -5.77 12.19 14.66
C SER A 45 -6.94 11.35 14.15
N TYR A 46 -7.28 10.27 14.86
CA TYR A 46 -8.42 9.41 14.51
C TYR A 46 -9.74 10.20 14.45
N PHE A 47 -9.99 11.08 15.44
CA PHE A 47 -11.19 11.90 15.48
C PHE A 47 -11.23 12.97 14.38
N TYR A 48 -10.08 13.55 14.04
CA TYR A 48 -9.95 14.50 12.93
C TYR A 48 -10.24 13.83 11.58
N TYR A 49 -9.67 12.62 11.34
CA TYR A 49 -9.93 11.84 10.13
C TYR A 49 -11.38 11.36 10.06
N PHE A 50 -11.94 10.91 11.17
CA PHE A 50 -13.33 10.47 11.23
C PHE A 50 -14.32 11.63 11.00
N SER A 51 -14.09 12.80 11.55
CA SER A 51 -14.95 13.97 11.33
C SER A 51 -14.84 14.50 9.89
N ARG A 52 -13.66 14.45 9.26
CA ARG A 52 -13.49 14.81 7.84
C ARG A 52 -14.13 13.79 6.90
N MET A 53 -14.05 12.52 7.24
CA MET A 53 -14.75 11.47 6.50
C MET A 53 -16.28 11.67 6.58
N ILE A 54 -16.81 12.04 7.75
CA ILE A 54 -18.24 12.37 7.90
C ILE A 54 -18.61 13.62 7.10
N LEU A 55 -17.78 14.66 7.07
CA LEU A 55 -18.04 15.87 6.25
C LEU A 55 -17.99 15.54 4.75
N PHE A 56 -17.05 14.77 4.30
CA PHE A 56 -16.97 14.27 2.91
C PHE A 56 -18.21 13.43 2.55
N MET A 57 -18.64 12.54 3.47
CA MET A 57 -19.88 11.78 3.31
C MET A 57 -21.12 12.66 3.29
N SER A 58 -21.16 13.78 4.05
CA SER A 58 -22.30 14.68 4.07
C SER A 58 -22.43 15.55 2.80
N GLU A 59 -21.34 15.88 2.13
CA GLU A 59 -21.37 16.57 0.82
C GLU A 59 -21.85 15.64 -0.30
N ILE A 60 -21.59 14.33 -0.21
CA ILE A 60 -22.07 13.31 -1.15
C ILE A 60 -23.59 13.03 -0.95
N ILE A 61 -24.11 13.19 0.26
CA ILE A 61 -25.53 12.91 0.60
C ILE A 61 -26.49 14.00 0.09
N LEU A 62 -25.99 15.19 -0.30
CA LEU A 62 -26.84 16.31 -0.78
C LEU A 62 -27.34 16.14 -2.23
N ASP A 63 -26.75 15.24 -3.01
CA ASP A 63 -27.31 14.82 -4.31
C ASP A 63 -27.83 13.39 -4.16
N ASN A 64 -29.14 13.22 -4.19
CA ASN A 64 -29.85 11.96 -3.87
C ASN A 64 -29.65 10.85 -4.94
N THR A 65 -28.65 10.99 -5.82
CA THR A 65 -28.24 9.99 -6.82
C THR A 65 -26.86 9.46 -6.47
N MET A 66 -26.79 8.14 -6.25
CA MET A 66 -25.49 7.46 -6.04
C MET A 66 -24.56 7.75 -7.22
N GLN A 67 -23.31 8.13 -6.93
CA GLN A 67 -22.31 8.33 -7.96
C GLN A 67 -22.08 7.01 -8.72
N ARG A 68 -22.19 7.08 -10.05
CA ARG A 68 -22.00 5.91 -10.92
C ARG A 68 -20.54 5.74 -11.31
N ILE A 69 -19.98 4.56 -11.01
CA ILE A 69 -18.57 4.24 -11.22
C ILE A 69 -18.45 3.02 -12.15
N LEU A 70 -17.77 3.19 -13.28
CA LEU A 70 -17.35 2.07 -14.10
C LEU A 70 -16.07 1.47 -13.53
N VAL A 71 -16.11 0.20 -13.11
CA VAL A 71 -14.96 -0.54 -12.60
C VAL A 71 -14.57 -1.63 -13.58
N THR A 72 -13.49 -1.43 -14.32
CA THR A 72 -12.94 -2.51 -15.15
C THR A 72 -12.02 -3.39 -14.31
N GLY A 73 -12.02 -4.69 -14.54
CA GLY A 73 -11.29 -5.63 -13.66
C GLY A 73 -11.95 -5.85 -12.31
N ALA A 74 -13.26 -5.62 -12.21
CA ALA A 74 -14.06 -5.81 -11.00
C ALA A 74 -13.96 -7.22 -10.40
N GLY A 75 -13.76 -8.26 -11.21
CA GLY A 75 -13.52 -9.63 -10.75
C GLY A 75 -12.08 -9.93 -10.31
N GLY A 76 -11.15 -8.96 -10.42
CA GLY A 76 -9.75 -9.12 -10.01
C GLY A 76 -9.51 -8.93 -8.52
N PHE A 77 -8.23 -9.04 -8.10
CA PHE A 77 -7.83 -8.97 -6.69
C PHE A 77 -8.28 -7.67 -5.99
N VAL A 78 -7.99 -6.50 -6.57
CA VAL A 78 -8.42 -5.21 -6.00
C VAL A 78 -9.88 -4.93 -6.33
N GLY A 79 -10.29 -5.20 -7.57
CA GLY A 79 -11.64 -4.88 -8.05
C GLY A 79 -12.75 -5.56 -7.25
N SER A 80 -12.62 -6.85 -6.94
CA SER A 80 -13.62 -7.58 -6.14
C SER A 80 -13.78 -7.00 -4.73
N ARG A 81 -12.67 -6.58 -4.12
CA ARG A 81 -12.66 -5.94 -2.80
C ARG A 81 -13.25 -4.53 -2.84
N PHE A 82 -12.99 -3.78 -3.90
CA PHE A 82 -13.60 -2.48 -4.12
C PHE A 82 -15.12 -2.60 -4.27
N VAL A 83 -15.58 -3.50 -5.12
CA VAL A 83 -17.02 -3.75 -5.32
C VAL A 83 -17.69 -4.16 -4.03
N GLU A 84 -17.11 -5.10 -3.26
CA GLU A 84 -17.67 -5.51 -1.98
C GLU A 84 -17.78 -4.36 -0.99
N ARG A 85 -16.71 -3.60 -0.84
CA ARG A 85 -16.63 -2.51 0.14
C ARG A 85 -17.56 -1.35 -0.17
N TRP A 86 -17.73 -0.98 -1.44
CA TRP A 86 -18.36 0.27 -1.85
C TRP A 86 -19.72 0.12 -2.57
N ARG A 87 -20.23 -1.11 -2.74
CA ARG A 87 -21.49 -1.37 -3.44
C ARG A 87 -22.74 -0.70 -2.83
N ASN A 88 -22.68 -0.28 -1.59
CA ASN A 88 -23.80 0.38 -0.92
C ASN A 88 -23.70 1.92 -0.97
N GLU A 89 -22.54 2.45 -1.34
CA GLU A 89 -22.25 3.88 -1.41
C GLU A 89 -22.19 4.40 -2.86
N PHE A 90 -21.92 3.51 -3.81
CA PHE A 90 -21.81 3.83 -5.24
C PHE A 90 -22.67 2.90 -6.10
N GLU A 91 -23.16 3.44 -7.23
CA GLU A 91 -23.71 2.62 -8.31
C GLU A 91 -22.56 2.08 -9.14
N ILE A 92 -22.18 0.80 -8.92
CA ILE A 92 -21.01 0.21 -9.55
C ILE A 92 -21.40 -0.54 -10.82
N LEU A 93 -20.87 -0.08 -11.95
CA LEU A 93 -20.91 -0.79 -13.23
C LEU A 93 -19.67 -1.69 -13.31
N ALA A 94 -19.86 -2.99 -13.32
CA ALA A 94 -18.79 -3.99 -13.25
C ALA A 94 -18.86 -4.95 -14.44
N PRO A 95 -18.63 -4.48 -15.68
CA PRO A 95 -18.75 -5.33 -16.86
C PRO A 95 -17.69 -6.44 -16.85
N SER A 96 -18.12 -7.61 -17.33
CA SER A 96 -17.21 -8.69 -17.71
C SER A 96 -16.42 -8.31 -18.97
N HIS A 97 -15.36 -9.05 -19.27
CA HIS A 97 -14.59 -8.86 -20.50
C HIS A 97 -15.45 -9.04 -21.77
N ALA A 98 -16.46 -9.89 -21.73
CA ALA A 98 -17.37 -10.10 -22.86
C ALA A 98 -18.32 -8.91 -23.08
N GLU A 99 -18.64 -8.15 -22.04
CA GLU A 99 -19.49 -6.95 -22.11
C GLU A 99 -18.69 -5.70 -22.45
N LEU A 100 -17.43 -5.63 -22.06
CA LEU A 100 -16.54 -4.51 -22.34
C LEU A 100 -15.10 -5.01 -22.58
N ASP A 101 -14.74 -5.13 -23.85
CA ASP A 101 -13.33 -5.31 -24.23
C ASP A 101 -12.65 -3.93 -24.28
N ILE A 102 -11.76 -3.67 -23.34
CA ILE A 102 -11.03 -2.39 -23.25
C ILE A 102 -10.07 -2.18 -24.43
N THR A 103 -9.70 -3.24 -25.15
CA THR A 103 -8.82 -3.14 -26.32
C THR A 103 -9.56 -2.69 -27.59
N ASP A 104 -10.90 -2.71 -27.58
CA ASP A 104 -11.75 -2.16 -28.64
C ASP A 104 -12.21 -0.73 -28.29
N ALA A 105 -11.61 0.26 -28.93
CA ALA A 105 -11.90 1.67 -28.70
C ALA A 105 -13.38 2.04 -28.94
N LEU A 106 -14.06 1.41 -29.92
CA LEU A 106 -15.47 1.67 -30.21
C LEU A 106 -16.38 1.07 -29.15
N SER A 107 -16.05 -0.11 -28.64
CA SER A 107 -16.74 -0.74 -27.51
C SER A 107 -16.66 0.12 -26.26
N VAL A 108 -15.46 0.62 -25.94
CA VAL A 108 -15.22 1.52 -24.80
C VAL A 108 -16.02 2.82 -24.89
N GLU A 109 -15.96 3.47 -26.05
CA GLU A 109 -16.69 4.72 -26.29
C GLU A 109 -18.21 4.53 -26.14
N ARG A 110 -18.76 3.52 -26.78
CA ARG A 110 -20.18 3.17 -26.70
C ARG A 110 -20.61 2.88 -25.27
N TYR A 111 -19.83 2.07 -24.54
CA TYR A 111 -20.15 1.71 -23.17
C TYR A 111 -20.20 2.92 -22.23
N ILE A 112 -19.25 3.85 -22.37
CA ILE A 112 -19.21 5.09 -21.56
C ILE A 112 -20.42 5.98 -21.90
N ILE A 113 -20.77 6.14 -23.17
CA ILE A 113 -21.92 6.96 -23.59
C ILE A 113 -23.23 6.36 -23.07
N GLU A 114 -23.44 5.06 -23.25
CA GLU A 114 -24.71 4.39 -22.90
C GLU A 114 -24.93 4.34 -21.37
N ASN A 115 -23.87 4.18 -20.59
CA ASN A 115 -23.94 4.02 -19.15
C ASN A 115 -23.65 5.32 -18.36
N ALA A 116 -23.11 6.34 -18.99
CA ALA A 116 -22.82 7.67 -18.43
C ALA A 116 -22.19 7.63 -17.01
N PRO A 117 -21.06 6.91 -16.78
CA PRO A 117 -20.38 6.93 -15.47
C PRO A 117 -19.79 8.31 -15.21
N GLN A 118 -19.75 8.73 -13.93
CA GLN A 118 -19.00 9.92 -13.52
C GLN A 118 -17.52 9.63 -13.31
N VAL A 119 -17.19 8.38 -12.99
CA VAL A 119 -15.82 7.91 -12.77
C VAL A 119 -15.59 6.60 -13.51
N VAL A 120 -14.43 6.48 -14.14
CA VAL A 120 -13.86 5.20 -14.59
C VAL A 120 -12.71 4.84 -13.67
N LEU A 121 -12.86 3.76 -12.92
CA LEU A 121 -11.82 3.14 -12.12
C LEU A 121 -11.29 1.91 -12.86
N HIS A 122 -10.13 2.04 -13.48
CA HIS A 122 -9.54 1.00 -14.30
C HIS A 122 -8.52 0.17 -13.49
N LEU A 123 -8.92 -1.06 -13.17
CA LEU A 123 -8.12 -2.04 -12.40
C LEU A 123 -7.77 -3.29 -13.23
N ALA A 124 -8.29 -3.40 -14.47
CA ALA A 124 -7.94 -4.50 -15.35
C ALA A 124 -6.50 -4.36 -15.85
N ALA A 125 -5.72 -5.42 -15.75
CA ALA A 125 -4.36 -5.47 -16.26
C ALA A 125 -3.85 -6.92 -16.35
N ILE A 126 -2.92 -7.17 -17.25
CA ILE A 126 -2.03 -8.32 -17.18
C ILE A 126 -0.88 -7.92 -16.23
N SER A 127 -0.96 -8.34 -14.95
CA SER A 127 -0.05 -7.90 -13.89
C SER A 127 1.10 -8.88 -13.58
N ASN A 128 1.07 -10.09 -14.16
CA ASN A 128 2.15 -11.04 -14.00
C ASN A 128 3.36 -10.60 -14.84
N THR A 129 4.43 -10.15 -14.18
CA THR A 129 5.62 -9.61 -14.84
C THR A 129 6.30 -10.64 -15.74
N TRP A 130 6.37 -11.90 -15.31
CA TRP A 130 6.95 -12.98 -16.14
C TRP A 130 6.09 -13.25 -17.39
N TYR A 131 4.76 -13.24 -17.26
CA TYR A 131 3.87 -13.38 -18.42
C TYR A 131 4.06 -12.24 -19.41
N CYS A 132 4.21 -11.01 -18.94
CA CYS A 132 4.45 -9.86 -19.80
C CYS A 132 5.77 -9.97 -20.59
N GLU A 133 6.82 -10.53 -19.98
CA GLU A 133 8.09 -10.81 -20.69
C GLU A 133 7.93 -11.86 -21.80
N GLN A 134 7.08 -12.85 -21.60
CA GLN A 134 6.84 -13.90 -22.61
C GLN A 134 5.83 -13.46 -23.69
N HIS A 135 4.93 -12.54 -23.37
CA HIS A 135 3.83 -12.08 -24.25
C HIS A 135 3.77 -10.55 -24.30
N PRO A 136 4.82 -9.87 -24.78
CA PRO A 136 4.91 -8.40 -24.71
C PRO A 136 3.84 -7.71 -25.56
N GLU A 137 3.49 -8.24 -26.73
CA GLU A 137 2.47 -7.65 -27.61
C GLU A 137 1.07 -7.72 -26.99
N GLU A 138 0.69 -8.86 -26.42
CA GLU A 138 -0.58 -9.02 -25.74
C GLU A 138 -0.65 -8.13 -24.49
N SER A 139 0.42 -8.11 -23.71
CA SER A 139 0.54 -7.23 -22.55
C SER A 139 0.45 -5.76 -22.94
N HIS A 140 1.09 -5.33 -24.02
CA HIS A 140 1.01 -3.96 -24.52
C HIS A 140 -0.43 -3.60 -24.91
N ARG A 141 -1.10 -4.47 -25.67
CA ARG A 141 -2.49 -4.24 -26.10
C ARG A 141 -3.42 -4.01 -24.91
N VAL A 142 -3.29 -4.81 -23.83
CA VAL A 142 -4.14 -4.68 -22.66
C VAL A 142 -3.69 -3.52 -21.75
N ASN A 143 -2.40 -3.48 -21.40
CA ASN A 143 -1.88 -2.57 -20.37
C ASN A 143 -1.59 -1.16 -20.89
N VAL A 144 -1.50 -0.96 -22.21
CA VAL A 144 -1.24 0.36 -22.80
C VAL A 144 -2.42 0.81 -23.65
N GLU A 145 -2.77 0.05 -24.70
CA GLU A 145 -3.83 0.47 -25.63
C GLU A 145 -5.19 0.50 -24.93
N GLY A 146 -5.51 -0.49 -24.09
CA GLY A 146 -6.74 -0.50 -23.29
C GLY A 146 -6.85 0.71 -22.36
N VAL A 147 -5.75 1.08 -21.68
CA VAL A 147 -5.69 2.30 -20.86
C VAL A 147 -5.90 3.56 -21.72
N CYS A 148 -5.27 3.64 -22.88
CA CYS A 148 -5.41 4.77 -23.80
C CYS A 148 -6.84 4.92 -24.32
N ASN A 149 -7.52 3.81 -24.66
CA ASN A 149 -8.91 3.82 -25.11
C ASN A 149 -9.84 4.39 -24.02
N LEU A 150 -9.68 3.92 -22.77
CA LEU A 150 -10.45 4.43 -21.63
C LEU A 150 -10.14 5.90 -21.35
N ALA A 151 -8.87 6.31 -21.39
CA ALA A 151 -8.47 7.70 -21.19
C ALA A 151 -9.09 8.62 -22.24
N ALA A 152 -8.99 8.26 -23.52
CA ALA A 152 -9.53 9.04 -24.62
C ALA A 152 -11.06 9.16 -24.57
N ALA A 153 -11.76 8.08 -24.28
CA ALA A 153 -13.22 8.09 -24.14
C ALA A 153 -13.66 8.89 -22.92
N SER A 154 -12.95 8.76 -21.79
CA SER A 154 -13.23 9.54 -20.58
C SER A 154 -13.04 11.03 -20.80
N ALA A 155 -11.97 11.44 -21.50
CA ALA A 155 -11.72 12.84 -21.81
C ALA A 155 -12.83 13.44 -22.71
N ARG A 156 -13.25 12.71 -23.74
CA ARG A 156 -14.33 13.18 -24.65
C ARG A 156 -15.67 13.35 -23.95
N ASN A 157 -15.95 12.53 -22.93
CA ASN A 157 -17.23 12.51 -22.25
C ASN A 157 -17.20 13.22 -20.88
N GLY A 158 -16.10 13.89 -20.51
CA GLY A 158 -15.96 14.62 -19.25
C GLY A 158 -15.97 13.71 -18.01
N VAL A 159 -15.59 12.44 -18.16
CA VAL A 159 -15.58 11.42 -17.10
C VAL A 159 -14.24 11.46 -16.40
N LYS A 160 -14.24 11.37 -15.06
CA LYS A 160 -13.00 11.24 -14.27
C LYS A 160 -12.37 9.87 -14.50
N PHE A 161 -11.10 9.83 -14.89
CA PHE A 161 -10.37 8.59 -15.16
C PHE A 161 -9.28 8.35 -14.13
N ILE A 162 -9.35 7.20 -13.44
CA ILE A 162 -8.34 6.73 -12.49
C ILE A 162 -7.89 5.34 -12.92
N PHE A 163 -6.58 5.10 -12.93
CA PHE A 163 -6.06 3.78 -13.27
C PHE A 163 -4.82 3.40 -12.46
N PHE A 164 -4.61 2.10 -12.31
CA PHE A 164 -3.44 1.58 -11.62
C PHE A 164 -2.25 1.50 -12.55
N SER A 165 -1.22 2.26 -12.22
CA SER A 165 0.16 2.02 -12.59
C SER A 165 0.80 1.09 -11.53
N SER A 166 2.11 1.08 -11.40
CA SER A 166 2.83 0.16 -10.51
C SER A 166 4.14 0.75 -10.03
N ASP A 167 4.60 0.31 -8.87
CA ASP A 167 5.98 0.50 -8.38
C ASP A 167 7.03 -0.03 -9.38
N GLN A 168 6.64 -0.94 -10.30
CA GLN A 168 7.54 -1.49 -11.31
C GLN A 168 8.05 -0.45 -12.32
N VAL A 169 7.48 0.74 -12.36
CA VAL A 169 8.03 1.86 -13.15
C VAL A 169 9.38 2.33 -12.60
N TYR A 170 9.66 2.09 -11.33
CA TYR A 170 10.94 2.37 -10.68
C TYR A 170 11.97 1.23 -10.81
N ASN A 171 11.59 0.09 -11.38
CA ASN A 171 12.50 -1.04 -11.52
C ASN A 171 13.70 -0.67 -12.40
N GLY A 172 14.92 -0.92 -11.91
CA GLY A 172 16.17 -0.46 -12.54
C GLY A 172 16.62 0.92 -12.07
N ASN A 173 15.88 1.61 -11.19
CA ASN A 173 16.34 2.84 -10.57
C ASN A 173 17.41 2.57 -9.52
N CYS A 174 18.50 3.36 -9.55
CA CYS A 174 19.62 3.25 -8.62
C CYS A 174 19.63 4.36 -7.54
N GLU A 175 18.61 5.21 -7.46
CA GLU A 175 18.51 6.21 -6.41
C GLU A 175 18.15 5.57 -5.08
N SER A 176 18.74 6.05 -4.00
CA SER A 176 18.47 5.57 -2.63
C SER A 176 17.31 6.32 -1.98
N GLY A 177 16.71 5.68 -0.98
CA GLY A 177 15.61 6.25 -0.18
C GLY A 177 14.26 6.15 -0.85
N PRO A 178 13.21 6.70 -0.24
CA PRO A 178 11.88 6.70 -0.85
C PRO A 178 11.84 7.54 -2.13
N LEU A 179 11.39 6.94 -3.23
CA LEU A 179 11.31 7.56 -4.56
C LEU A 179 10.03 8.39 -4.67
N ASP A 180 10.15 9.65 -5.05
CA ASP A 180 8.99 10.46 -5.41
C ASP A 180 8.65 10.36 -6.91
N GLU A 181 7.54 10.96 -7.32
CA GLU A 181 7.07 10.88 -8.70
C GLU A 181 7.89 11.73 -9.69
N GLY A 182 8.81 12.56 -9.21
CA GLY A 182 9.73 13.38 -10.00
C GLY A 182 11.02 12.67 -10.39
N VAL A 183 11.30 11.52 -9.80
CA VAL A 183 12.47 10.70 -10.11
C VAL A 183 12.42 10.23 -11.57
N ALA A 184 13.55 10.30 -12.25
CA ALA A 184 13.68 9.77 -13.61
C ALA A 184 13.50 8.25 -13.60
N VAL A 185 12.59 7.74 -14.45
CA VAL A 185 12.24 6.33 -14.51
C VAL A 185 12.61 5.74 -15.87
N ALA A 186 13.24 4.55 -15.84
CA ALA A 186 13.62 3.78 -17.02
C ALA A 186 13.48 2.26 -16.70
N PRO A 187 12.25 1.74 -16.57
CA PRO A 187 12.02 0.39 -16.11
C PRO A 187 12.64 -0.66 -17.03
N GLU A 188 13.34 -1.61 -16.43
CA GLU A 188 14.06 -2.67 -17.15
C GLU A 188 13.13 -3.80 -17.60
N ASN A 189 12.02 -4.06 -16.90
CA ASN A 189 11.08 -5.12 -17.26
C ASN A 189 9.96 -4.62 -18.17
N VAL A 190 9.39 -5.53 -18.98
CA VAL A 190 8.31 -5.24 -19.94
C VAL A 190 7.09 -4.63 -19.24
N TYR A 191 6.68 -5.20 -18.11
CA TYR A 191 5.51 -4.71 -17.37
C TYR A 191 5.68 -3.26 -16.91
N GLY A 192 6.83 -2.92 -16.33
CA GLY A 192 7.15 -1.55 -15.91
C GLY A 192 7.17 -0.58 -17.10
N ARG A 193 7.77 -0.97 -18.23
CA ARG A 193 7.77 -0.17 -19.46
C ARG A 193 6.34 0.10 -19.96
N HIS A 194 5.49 -0.92 -19.99
CA HIS A 194 4.09 -0.76 -20.40
C HIS A 194 3.31 0.14 -19.43
N LYS A 195 3.53 0.04 -18.13
CA LYS A 195 2.89 0.93 -17.16
C LYS A 195 3.36 2.37 -17.32
N LEU A 196 4.65 2.61 -17.52
CA LEU A 196 5.19 3.94 -17.78
C LEU A 196 4.65 4.54 -19.08
N GLU A 197 4.62 3.76 -20.16
CA GLU A 197 4.04 4.21 -21.44
C GLU A 197 2.55 4.55 -21.29
N ALA A 198 1.80 3.72 -20.55
CA ALA A 198 0.39 3.99 -20.26
C ALA A 198 0.19 5.30 -19.47
N GLU A 199 1.04 5.58 -18.45
CA GLU A 199 1.01 6.86 -17.73
C GLU A 199 1.17 8.04 -18.70
N GLN A 200 2.22 8.02 -19.51
CA GLN A 200 2.57 9.10 -20.42
C GLN A 200 1.49 9.35 -21.47
N ARG A 201 0.98 8.28 -22.08
CA ARG A 201 -0.04 8.37 -23.14
C ARG A 201 -1.41 8.74 -22.58
N ALA A 202 -1.83 8.13 -21.48
CA ALA A 202 -3.12 8.42 -20.85
C ALA A 202 -3.22 9.86 -20.37
N LEU A 203 -2.17 10.41 -19.74
CA LEU A 203 -2.13 11.81 -19.30
C LEU A 203 -2.09 12.78 -20.49
N GLY A 204 -1.46 12.40 -21.59
CA GLY A 204 -1.51 13.16 -22.85
C GLY A 204 -2.91 13.21 -23.46
N LEU A 205 -3.69 12.12 -23.38
CA LEU A 205 -5.06 12.00 -23.90
C LEU A 205 -6.10 12.61 -22.95
N CYS A 206 -5.90 12.46 -21.65
CA CYS A 206 -6.79 12.90 -20.58
C CYS A 206 -5.98 13.59 -19.49
N PRO A 207 -5.72 14.90 -19.58
CA PRO A 207 -4.89 15.62 -18.58
C PRO A 207 -5.44 15.59 -17.15
N THR A 208 -6.73 15.29 -16.98
CA THR A 208 -7.37 15.13 -15.67
C THR A 208 -7.29 13.70 -15.12
N ALA A 209 -6.70 12.74 -15.88
CA ALA A 209 -6.51 11.37 -15.44
C ALA A 209 -5.57 11.28 -14.22
N VAL A 210 -5.81 10.29 -13.37
CA VAL A 210 -4.99 9.97 -12.21
C VAL A 210 -4.38 8.60 -12.40
N ALA A 211 -3.06 8.54 -12.46
CA ALA A 211 -2.29 7.30 -12.49
C ALA A 211 -1.78 6.99 -11.07
N LEU A 212 -2.14 5.84 -10.54
CA LEU A 212 -1.74 5.39 -9.20
C LEU A 212 -0.62 4.35 -9.32
N ARG A 213 0.60 4.70 -8.97
CA ARG A 213 1.73 3.77 -8.86
C ARG A 213 1.55 2.95 -7.60
N ALA A 214 0.89 1.80 -7.74
CA ALA A 214 0.57 0.95 -6.60
C ALA A 214 1.75 0.06 -6.19
N THR A 215 1.91 -0.13 -4.87
CA THR A 215 2.89 -1.07 -4.28
C THR A 215 2.44 -2.52 -4.44
N TRP A 216 3.27 -3.46 -3.99
CA TRP A 216 2.85 -4.85 -3.84
C TRP A 216 1.78 -4.96 -2.76
N MET A 217 0.72 -5.71 -3.03
CA MET A 217 -0.44 -5.82 -2.15
C MET A 217 -0.56 -7.23 -1.57
N TYR A 218 -1.09 -7.31 -0.35
CA TYR A 218 -1.41 -8.58 0.29
C TYR A 218 -2.83 -8.59 0.84
N ASP A 219 -3.39 -9.78 0.94
CA ASP A 219 -4.61 -10.14 1.67
C ASP A 219 -4.66 -11.66 1.83
N ILE A 220 -5.63 -12.15 2.59
CA ILE A 220 -5.93 -13.58 2.74
C ILE A 220 -7.07 -14.01 1.82
N GLU A 221 -7.25 -15.32 1.73
CA GLU A 221 -8.40 -15.91 1.04
C GLU A 221 -9.72 -15.48 1.71
N ARG A 222 -10.67 -15.12 0.87
CA ARG A 222 -12.06 -14.86 1.25
C ARG A 222 -12.96 -15.49 0.21
N ASP A 223 -14.12 -15.99 0.65
CA ASP A 223 -15.08 -16.63 -0.22
C ASP A 223 -15.51 -15.71 -1.36
N GLY A 224 -15.41 -16.21 -2.59
CA GLY A 224 -15.79 -15.47 -3.79
C GLY A 224 -14.82 -14.39 -4.26
N MET A 225 -13.68 -14.18 -3.57
CA MET A 225 -12.67 -13.20 -3.95
C MET A 225 -11.38 -13.86 -4.43
N PRO A 226 -10.86 -13.50 -5.60
CA PRO A 226 -9.59 -14.02 -6.04
C PRO A 226 -8.46 -13.54 -5.13
N VAL A 227 -7.54 -14.43 -4.85
CA VAL A 227 -6.25 -14.14 -4.22
C VAL A 227 -5.15 -14.86 -4.98
N HIS A 228 -4.01 -14.22 -5.07
CA HIS A 228 -2.80 -14.83 -5.64
C HIS A 228 -1.67 -14.78 -4.62
N ALA A 229 -0.59 -15.47 -4.92
CA ALA A 229 0.60 -15.47 -4.07
C ALA A 229 1.01 -14.04 -3.71
N ASN A 230 1.16 -13.78 -2.43
CA ASN A 230 1.54 -12.49 -1.89
C ASN A 230 2.45 -12.69 -0.67
N PHE A 231 2.98 -11.62 -0.11
CA PHE A 231 3.95 -11.66 0.97
C PHE A 231 3.48 -12.52 2.16
N VAL A 232 2.28 -12.27 2.66
CA VAL A 232 1.73 -12.98 3.84
C VAL A 232 1.46 -14.46 3.52
N LEU A 233 0.85 -14.74 2.36
CA LEU A 233 0.54 -16.10 1.95
C LEU A 233 1.80 -16.93 1.65
N ASN A 234 2.86 -16.31 1.11
CA ASN A 234 4.14 -16.99 0.90
C ASN A 234 4.77 -17.42 2.23
N ILE A 235 4.74 -16.56 3.24
CA ILE A 235 5.22 -16.89 4.59
C ILE A 235 4.33 -17.97 5.23
N ALA A 236 3.01 -17.83 5.16
CA ALA A 236 2.08 -18.82 5.70
C ALA A 236 2.26 -20.20 5.04
N LYS A 237 2.50 -20.23 3.74
CA LYS A 237 2.81 -21.45 3.00
C LYS A 237 4.13 -22.08 3.47
N ALA A 238 5.19 -21.28 3.61
CA ALA A 238 6.48 -21.76 4.08
C ALA A 238 6.38 -22.36 5.51
N ILE A 239 5.63 -21.74 6.39
CA ILE A 239 5.33 -22.24 7.74
C ILE A 239 4.61 -23.59 7.66
N LYS A 240 3.54 -23.65 6.88
CA LYS A 240 2.69 -24.86 6.75
C LYS A 240 3.46 -26.05 6.16
N GLU A 241 4.28 -25.78 5.15
CA GLU A 241 5.04 -26.82 4.43
C GLU A 241 6.37 -27.15 5.10
N HIS A 242 6.76 -26.44 6.16
CA HIS A 242 8.09 -26.53 6.77
C HIS A 242 9.23 -26.39 5.74
N ALA A 243 9.01 -25.57 4.72
CA ALA A 243 9.95 -25.34 3.62
C ALA A 243 10.59 -23.96 3.76
N PRO A 244 11.91 -23.82 3.56
CA PRO A 244 12.56 -22.52 3.63
C PRO A 244 12.05 -21.59 2.53
N LEU A 245 11.83 -20.33 2.89
CA LEU A 245 11.48 -19.24 1.98
C LEU A 245 12.72 -18.37 1.77
N VAL A 246 13.21 -18.34 0.53
CA VAL A 246 14.38 -17.54 0.13
C VAL A 246 13.89 -16.15 -0.29
N LEU A 247 14.38 -15.11 0.36
CA LEU A 247 13.93 -13.73 0.16
C LEU A 247 15.12 -12.81 -0.15
N PRO A 248 14.94 -11.86 -1.10
CA PRO A 248 16.02 -10.95 -1.44
C PRO A 248 16.34 -10.02 -0.28
N VAL A 249 17.60 -9.93 0.06
CA VAL A 249 18.22 -8.78 0.72
C VAL A 249 18.47 -7.72 -0.34
N ARG A 250 18.47 -6.45 0.01
CA ARG A 250 18.62 -5.32 -0.92
C ARG A 250 17.44 -5.11 -1.89
N GLU A 251 16.26 -5.66 -1.60
CA GLU A 251 15.03 -5.27 -2.28
C GLU A 251 14.17 -4.45 -1.32
N TYR A 252 14.11 -3.13 -1.54
CA TYR A 252 13.28 -2.22 -0.77
C TYR A 252 11.96 -2.00 -1.51
N ARG A 253 10.85 -2.39 -0.88
CA ARG A 253 9.55 -2.36 -1.53
C ARG A 253 8.43 -2.21 -0.51
N GLY A 254 7.54 -1.23 -0.72
CA GLY A 254 6.32 -1.13 0.06
C GLY A 254 5.40 -2.34 -0.15
N ILE A 255 4.80 -2.83 0.94
CA ILE A 255 3.86 -3.94 0.93
C ILE A 255 2.59 -3.45 1.63
N THR A 256 1.47 -3.39 0.90
CA THR A 256 0.25 -2.72 1.37
C THR A 256 -0.90 -3.70 1.53
N TRP A 257 -1.63 -3.60 2.62
CA TRP A 257 -2.86 -4.35 2.78
C TRP A 257 -3.92 -3.89 1.77
N ALA A 258 -4.51 -4.82 1.02
CA ALA A 258 -5.49 -4.53 -0.02
C ALA A 258 -6.73 -3.78 0.51
N ARG A 259 -7.07 -3.96 1.79
CA ARG A 259 -8.11 -3.19 2.47
C ARG A 259 -7.83 -1.70 2.43
N ASP A 260 -6.62 -1.27 2.79
CA ASP A 260 -6.26 0.15 2.85
C ASP A 260 -6.20 0.75 1.44
N VAL A 261 -5.71 -0.03 0.46
CA VAL A 261 -5.77 0.35 -0.96
C VAL A 261 -7.20 0.67 -1.38
N VAL A 262 -8.14 -0.20 -1.07
CA VAL A 262 -9.55 -0.07 -1.46
C VAL A 262 -10.25 1.07 -0.69
N GLU A 263 -9.93 1.24 0.59
CA GLU A 263 -10.54 2.26 1.44
C GLU A 263 -10.25 3.68 0.95
N PHE A 264 -9.03 3.93 0.45
CA PHE A 264 -8.63 5.26 0.00
C PHE A 264 -8.93 5.54 -1.49
N LEU A 265 -9.38 4.56 -2.27
CA LEU A 265 -9.68 4.77 -3.70
C LEU A 265 -10.68 5.90 -3.97
N PRO A 266 -11.82 6.03 -3.26
CA PRO A 266 -12.75 7.13 -3.52
C PRO A 266 -12.15 8.52 -3.32
N ALA A 267 -11.21 8.68 -2.40
CA ALA A 267 -10.53 9.97 -2.21
C ALA A 267 -9.67 10.37 -3.42
N THR A 268 -9.30 9.41 -4.28
CA THR A 268 -8.55 9.70 -5.52
C THR A 268 -9.40 10.31 -6.63
N PHE A 269 -10.74 10.22 -6.55
CA PHE A 269 -11.64 10.71 -7.59
C PHE A 269 -11.63 12.23 -7.73
N THR A 270 -11.23 12.93 -6.69
CA THR A 270 -11.13 14.40 -6.66
C THR A 270 -9.72 14.92 -6.87
N LEU A 271 -8.72 14.05 -6.96
CA LEU A 271 -7.33 14.48 -7.15
C LEU A 271 -7.16 15.22 -8.48
N PRO A 272 -6.28 16.23 -8.55
CA PRO A 272 -5.80 16.77 -9.81
C PRO A 272 -5.21 15.69 -10.70
N GLY A 273 -5.28 15.87 -12.02
CA GLY A 273 -4.64 14.95 -12.96
C GLY A 273 -3.12 14.85 -12.71
N GLY A 274 -2.60 13.65 -12.87
CA GLY A 274 -1.18 13.39 -12.67
C GLY A 274 -0.87 11.97 -12.17
N VAL A 275 0.41 11.74 -11.90
CA VAL A 275 0.93 10.48 -11.35
C VAL A 275 1.07 10.62 -9.84
N TYR A 276 0.70 9.58 -9.11
CA TYR A 276 0.78 9.52 -7.64
C TYR A 276 1.27 8.16 -7.19
N ASN A 277 2.20 8.14 -6.26
CA ASN A 277 2.57 6.94 -5.51
C ASN A 277 1.43 6.55 -4.58
N TYR A 278 1.10 5.24 -4.54
CA TYR A 278 -0.11 4.75 -3.86
C TYR A 278 0.16 3.44 -3.13
N GLY A 279 0.35 3.51 -1.83
CA GLY A 279 0.59 2.36 -0.95
C GLY A 279 1.52 2.67 0.20
N ALA A 280 1.84 1.65 0.99
CA ALA A 280 2.65 1.76 2.19
C ALA A 280 4.11 2.09 1.88
N GLU A 281 4.70 2.95 2.68
CA GLU A 281 6.14 3.18 2.69
C GLU A 281 6.88 2.05 3.41
N CYS A 282 8.14 1.84 3.07
CA CYS A 282 9.00 0.87 3.75
C CYS A 282 10.39 1.46 4.04
N SER A 283 11.00 0.99 5.12
CA SER A 283 12.37 1.35 5.51
C SER A 283 13.29 0.12 5.63
N MET A 284 12.76 -1.07 5.43
CA MET A 284 13.45 -2.35 5.51
C MET A 284 13.38 -3.06 4.16
N ASP A 285 14.37 -3.89 3.87
CA ASP A 285 14.31 -4.77 2.72
C ASP A 285 13.28 -5.91 2.91
N THR A 286 13.03 -6.67 1.85
CA THR A 286 12.00 -7.73 1.88
C THR A 286 12.34 -8.83 2.87
N TYR A 287 13.62 -9.19 3.02
CA TYR A 287 14.06 -10.21 4.00
C TYR A 287 13.91 -9.71 5.44
N GLU A 288 14.39 -8.50 5.74
CA GLU A 288 14.24 -7.87 7.06
C GLU A 288 12.77 -7.73 7.45
N THR A 289 11.93 -7.28 6.52
CA THR A 289 10.47 -7.18 6.72
C THR A 289 9.87 -8.53 7.10
N ALA A 290 10.28 -9.61 6.42
CA ALA A 290 9.77 -10.95 6.70
C ALA A 290 10.26 -11.48 8.07
N CYS A 291 11.52 -11.22 8.43
CA CYS A 291 12.05 -11.58 9.74
C CYS A 291 11.27 -10.86 10.86
N CYS A 292 11.10 -9.55 10.74
CA CYS A 292 10.33 -8.77 11.70
C CYS A 292 8.87 -9.26 11.80
N TYR A 293 8.23 -9.56 10.67
CA TYR A 293 6.87 -10.11 10.67
C TYR A 293 6.78 -11.44 11.39
N CYS A 294 7.69 -12.39 11.10
CA CYS A 294 7.68 -13.71 11.76
C CYS A 294 7.97 -13.61 13.26
N GLU A 295 8.97 -12.85 13.67
CA GLU A 295 9.41 -12.80 15.06
C GLU A 295 8.48 -11.98 15.95
N MET A 296 8.06 -10.81 15.48
CA MET A 296 7.27 -9.89 16.29
C MET A 296 5.77 -10.22 16.30
N LEU A 297 5.22 -10.73 15.21
CA LEU A 297 3.78 -10.91 15.03
C LEU A 297 3.36 -12.37 15.08
N VAL A 298 4.12 -13.27 14.45
CA VAL A 298 3.79 -14.70 14.42
C VAL A 298 4.43 -15.45 15.60
N GLY A 299 5.42 -14.85 16.27
CA GLY A 299 6.12 -15.46 17.41
C GLY A 299 7.04 -16.62 17.01
N LEU A 300 7.49 -16.68 15.76
CA LEU A 300 8.36 -17.71 15.23
C LEU A 300 9.78 -17.17 15.04
N GLN A 301 10.78 -18.00 15.40
CA GLN A 301 12.16 -17.69 15.02
C GLN A 301 12.35 -17.80 13.51
N SER A 302 12.77 -16.71 12.88
CA SER A 302 12.91 -16.59 11.42
C SER A 302 14.01 -17.46 10.81
N GLY A 303 15.11 -17.66 11.52
CA GLY A 303 16.35 -18.25 11.01
C GLY A 303 16.23 -19.59 10.27
N PRO A 304 15.49 -20.60 10.74
CA PRO A 304 15.33 -21.85 9.98
C PRO A 304 14.36 -21.73 8.80
N LEU A 305 13.42 -20.80 8.86
CA LEU A 305 12.32 -20.65 7.89
C LEU A 305 12.69 -19.68 6.77
N LEU A 306 13.32 -18.56 7.10
CA LEU A 306 13.64 -17.50 6.16
C LEU A 306 15.14 -17.55 5.84
N GLN A 307 15.48 -17.54 4.55
CA GLN A 307 16.85 -17.55 4.08
C GLN A 307 17.13 -16.30 3.26
N PRO A 308 18.21 -15.56 3.56
CA PRO A 308 18.58 -14.38 2.79
C PRO A 308 19.15 -14.77 1.42
N ASP A 309 18.68 -14.08 0.38
CA ASP A 309 19.22 -14.19 -0.98
C ASP A 309 20.13 -12.99 -1.26
N TYR A 310 21.44 -13.20 -1.12
CA TYR A 310 22.46 -12.18 -1.40
C TYR A 310 22.84 -12.10 -2.88
N GLU A 311 22.45 -13.08 -3.69
CA GLU A 311 22.86 -13.18 -5.09
C GLU A 311 21.89 -12.48 -6.04
N ARG A 312 20.68 -12.25 -5.61
CA ARG A 312 19.60 -11.75 -6.46
C ARG A 312 19.82 -10.31 -6.97
N TYR A 313 20.46 -9.46 -6.16
CA TYR A 313 20.80 -8.07 -6.51
C TYR A 313 22.25 -7.79 -6.06
N PRO A 314 23.26 -8.42 -6.69
CA PRO A 314 24.62 -8.40 -6.16
C PRO A 314 25.32 -7.06 -6.33
N GLU A 315 25.01 -6.32 -7.39
CA GLU A 315 25.68 -5.08 -7.74
C GLU A 315 24.95 -3.84 -7.22
N HIS A 316 23.63 -3.81 -7.32
CA HIS A 316 22.80 -2.66 -6.94
C HIS A 316 21.57 -3.09 -6.15
N GLU A 317 21.15 -2.23 -5.24
CA GLU A 317 19.88 -2.41 -4.53
C GLU A 317 18.72 -2.24 -5.52
N ARG A 318 17.71 -3.09 -5.37
CA ARG A 318 16.45 -2.90 -6.07
C ARG A 318 15.55 -2.00 -5.22
N ASN A 319 15.53 -0.72 -5.54
CA ASN A 319 14.73 0.24 -4.81
C ASN A 319 13.38 0.51 -5.50
N LEU A 320 12.31 0.05 -4.88
CA LEU A 320 10.91 0.32 -5.22
C LEU A 320 10.17 0.98 -4.05
N ALA A 321 10.90 1.45 -3.04
CA ALA A 321 10.32 2.19 -1.93
C ALA A 321 9.86 3.56 -2.42
N MET A 322 8.59 3.88 -2.17
CA MET A 322 7.96 5.10 -2.66
C MET A 322 7.65 6.07 -1.52
N SER A 323 7.83 7.37 -1.74
CA SER A 323 7.24 8.42 -0.89
C SER A 323 5.78 8.67 -1.30
N THR A 324 4.90 8.75 -0.33
CA THR A 324 3.48 9.05 -0.53
C THR A 324 3.10 10.50 -0.19
N ASP A 325 4.06 11.34 0.05
CA ASP A 325 3.90 12.76 0.39
C ASP A 325 3.05 13.55 -0.60
N LYS A 326 3.17 13.28 -1.90
CA LYS A 326 2.43 14.00 -2.94
C LYS A 326 0.94 13.70 -2.86
N ILE A 327 0.56 12.44 -2.78
CA ILE A 327 -0.87 12.08 -2.68
C ILE A 327 -1.47 12.50 -1.35
N PHE A 328 -0.73 12.40 -0.25
CA PHE A 328 -1.16 12.90 1.05
C PHE A 328 -1.52 14.39 0.98
N ARG A 329 -0.63 15.22 0.43
CA ARG A 329 -0.87 16.66 0.28
C ARG A 329 -2.01 16.95 -0.70
N ALA A 330 -2.04 16.30 -1.85
CA ALA A 330 -3.05 16.52 -2.88
C ALA A 330 -4.47 16.10 -2.44
N SER A 331 -4.59 15.08 -1.60
CA SER A 331 -5.87 14.63 -1.01
C SER A 331 -6.28 15.41 0.24
N GLY A 332 -5.52 16.43 0.63
CA GLY A 332 -5.74 17.16 1.89
C GLY A 332 -5.61 16.27 3.13
N GLY A 333 -4.74 15.27 3.09
CA GLY A 333 -4.48 14.31 4.16
C GLY A 333 -5.48 13.16 4.26
N THR A 334 -6.39 13.00 3.30
CA THR A 334 -7.38 11.90 3.31
C THR A 334 -6.76 10.58 2.91
N VAL A 335 -5.87 10.56 1.90
CA VAL A 335 -5.12 9.36 1.53
C VAL A 335 -3.87 9.29 2.39
N PHE A 336 -3.88 8.35 3.30
CA PHE A 336 -2.77 8.12 4.24
C PHE A 336 -2.53 6.64 4.42
N PHE A 337 -1.40 6.16 3.96
CA PHE A 337 -0.98 4.77 4.20
C PHE A 337 -0.07 4.71 5.43
N SER A 338 -0.33 3.75 6.30
CA SER A 338 0.63 3.35 7.33
C SER A 338 1.88 2.73 6.68
N THR A 339 2.98 2.67 7.43
CA THR A 339 4.16 1.93 6.96
C THR A 339 3.82 0.46 6.73
N THR A 340 4.62 -0.23 5.92
CA THR A 340 4.48 -1.68 5.69
C THR A 340 4.35 -2.45 7.01
N MET A 341 5.21 -2.18 8.00
CA MET A 341 5.16 -2.89 9.28
C MET A 341 3.93 -2.54 10.13
N ASP A 342 3.48 -1.30 10.11
CA ASP A 342 2.26 -0.93 10.84
C ASP A 342 1.01 -1.53 10.21
N GLY A 343 0.97 -1.59 8.87
CA GLY A 343 -0.07 -2.31 8.14
C GLY A 343 -0.10 -3.80 8.46
N LEU A 344 1.07 -4.46 8.51
CA LEU A 344 1.19 -5.87 8.90
C LEU A 344 0.79 -6.12 10.36
N ARG A 345 1.13 -5.21 11.30
CA ARG A 345 0.67 -5.30 12.70
C ARG A 345 -0.85 -5.20 12.81
N LEU A 346 -1.43 -4.20 12.13
CA LEU A 346 -2.88 -4.02 12.13
C LEU A 346 -3.59 -5.24 11.52
N PHE A 347 -3.11 -5.71 10.38
CA PHE A 347 -3.61 -6.91 9.72
C PHE A 347 -3.59 -8.12 10.67
N HIS A 348 -2.44 -8.40 11.30
CA HIS A 348 -2.30 -9.53 12.22
C HIS A 348 -3.21 -9.43 13.44
N SER A 349 -3.46 -8.22 13.95
CA SER A 349 -4.36 -8.00 15.09
C SER A 349 -5.83 -8.25 14.77
N MET A 350 -6.18 -8.41 13.50
CA MET A 350 -7.55 -8.67 13.02
C MET A 350 -7.78 -10.11 12.56
N LEU A 351 -6.74 -10.95 12.55
CA LEU A 351 -6.83 -12.40 12.33
C LEU A 351 -7.22 -13.11 13.61
#